data_4705debbf6469f615555ce504f516abc
#
_entry.id   4705debbf6469f615555ce504f516abc
#
_cell.length_a   1.000
_cell.length_b   1.000
_cell.length_c   1.000
_cell.angle_alpha   90.00
_cell.angle_beta   90.00
_cell.angle_gamma   90.00
#
_symmetry.space_group_name_H-M   'P 1'
#
loop_
_entity.id
_entity.type
_entity.pdbx_description
1 polymer ?
#
loop_
_entity_poly.entity_id
_entity_poly.type
_entity_poly.pdbx_seq_one_letter_code
_entity_poly.pdbx_strand_id
1 'polypeptide(L)'
;MAELFRPVEHERLAVEEWDESRAEEAIRVIVADTEATFDGSRWPWHPGDGEEDEDPNDVYFGGAGVIWALHELGSTGWEDAALTFIDRQRTRPVLDEFTVETSYSFGELGIDLVAYRLTGDAGVADRVHDLVLAQPDSEANEVMVGTPGSMLAAEAMLAWTGNQLWDDAWNAASERVEAARDPDGLWTQRFGAEEARYLGPAHGYAGNMRAFANRGRAPEPANLEPHLLREDGLANWVSREGSRPDEIRVQWCHGAPGMVATLGDLLDLELALAGGELTWRAGPLAKGPGLCHGTAGNAYAFLVLHRRTGDELWLDRAHAFALHAIGQVERERAAVGRGRYSLFTGDIGVALFLRHLLDGEERFPTMGPFDP
;
A
#
# COMPACT_ATOMS: atom_id res chain seq x y z
N MET A 1 -5.70 29.27 -11.69
CA MET A 1 -6.03 28.40 -10.55
C MET A 1 -5.33 27.08 -10.81
N ALA A 2 -4.57 26.58 -9.86
CA ALA A 2 -3.99 25.25 -10.00
C ALA A 2 -5.15 24.24 -9.85
N GLU A 3 -5.35 23.34 -10.82
CA GLU A 3 -6.28 22.24 -10.64
C GLU A 3 -5.78 21.35 -9.49
N LEU A 4 -6.57 21.15 -8.44
CA LEU A 4 -6.22 20.27 -7.33
C LEU A 4 -6.43 18.81 -7.65
N PHE A 5 -7.27 18.48 -8.63
CA PHE A 5 -7.55 17.13 -9.14
C PHE A 5 -8.08 17.20 -10.56
N ARG A 6 -8.13 16.07 -11.25
CA ARG A 6 -8.64 15.95 -12.62
C ARG A 6 -9.99 15.22 -12.60
N PRO A 7 -11.11 15.92 -12.81
CA PRO A 7 -12.45 15.30 -12.70
C PRO A 7 -12.64 14.05 -13.59
N VAL A 8 -11.93 13.96 -14.71
CA VAL A 8 -12.00 12.81 -15.63
C VAL A 8 -11.40 11.53 -15.03
N GLU A 9 -10.59 11.63 -13.97
CA GLU A 9 -9.99 10.48 -13.26
C GLU A 9 -10.89 9.95 -12.15
N HIS A 10 -12.08 10.56 -11.94
CA HIS A 10 -12.96 10.23 -10.83
C HIS A 10 -14.39 9.89 -11.31
N GLU A 11 -15.03 9.00 -10.58
CA GLU A 11 -16.44 8.67 -10.77
C GLU A 11 -17.32 9.55 -9.84
N ARG A 12 -18.56 9.72 -10.24
CA ARG A 12 -19.55 10.31 -9.35
C ARG A 12 -19.91 9.30 -8.27
N LEU A 13 -19.76 9.68 -7.01
CA LEU A 13 -20.15 8.85 -5.89
C LEU A 13 -21.65 8.53 -5.96
N ALA A 14 -22.00 7.26 -5.88
CA ALA A 14 -23.37 6.84 -5.63
C ALA A 14 -23.71 7.10 -4.14
N VAL A 15 -24.86 7.73 -3.89
CA VAL A 15 -25.34 7.93 -2.52
C VAL A 15 -26.18 6.73 -2.16
N GLU A 16 -25.62 5.84 -1.35
CA GLU A 16 -26.28 4.67 -0.78
C GLU A 16 -26.18 4.72 0.74
N GLU A 17 -27.16 4.18 1.44
CA GLU A 17 -27.10 4.01 2.89
C GLU A 17 -26.14 2.88 3.24
N TRP A 18 -25.31 3.05 4.27
CA TRP A 18 -24.37 2.01 4.71
C TRP A 18 -25.11 0.73 5.09
N ASP A 19 -24.64 -0.37 4.58
CA ASP A 19 -25.12 -1.72 4.86
C ASP A 19 -23.93 -2.63 5.20
N GLU A 20 -23.75 -2.90 6.49
CA GLU A 20 -22.70 -3.77 7.01
C GLU A 20 -22.80 -5.17 6.42
N SER A 21 -24.03 -5.70 6.27
CA SER A 21 -24.25 -7.03 5.70
C SER A 21 -23.78 -7.13 4.25
N ARG A 22 -23.89 -6.04 3.48
CA ARG A 22 -23.36 -5.98 2.10
C ARG A 22 -21.83 -6.01 2.08
N ALA A 23 -21.19 -5.34 3.04
CA ALA A 23 -19.73 -5.38 3.17
C ALA A 23 -19.25 -6.79 3.57
N GLU A 24 -19.87 -7.43 4.55
CA GLU A 24 -19.57 -8.81 4.94
C GLU A 24 -19.79 -9.81 3.79
N GLU A 25 -20.88 -9.66 3.04
CA GLU A 25 -21.16 -10.49 1.87
C GLU A 25 -20.11 -10.30 0.77
N ALA A 26 -19.71 -9.06 0.49
CA ALA A 26 -18.66 -8.77 -0.47
C ALA A 26 -17.32 -9.43 -0.08
N ILE A 27 -16.92 -9.32 1.18
CA ILE A 27 -15.73 -10.02 1.71
C ILE A 27 -15.85 -11.52 1.46
N ARG A 28 -16.95 -12.13 1.87
CA ARG A 28 -17.18 -13.57 1.73
C ARG A 28 -17.13 -14.03 0.27
N VAL A 29 -17.74 -13.29 -0.65
CA VAL A 29 -17.75 -13.60 -2.08
C VAL A 29 -16.35 -13.47 -2.69
N ILE A 30 -15.62 -12.40 -2.36
CA ILE A 30 -14.27 -12.17 -2.87
C ILE A 30 -13.32 -13.28 -2.37
N VAL A 31 -13.34 -13.59 -1.07
CA VAL A 31 -12.48 -14.62 -0.48
C VAL A 31 -12.78 -15.98 -1.12
N ALA A 32 -14.05 -16.39 -1.16
CA ALA A 32 -14.45 -17.70 -1.74
C ALA A 32 -14.06 -17.83 -3.22
N ASP A 33 -14.21 -16.77 -4.01
CA ASP A 33 -13.81 -16.76 -5.42
C ASP A 33 -12.29 -16.84 -5.56
N THR A 34 -11.55 -16.09 -4.73
CA THR A 34 -10.10 -16.11 -4.73
C THR A 34 -9.55 -17.49 -4.37
N GLU A 35 -10.10 -18.14 -3.34
CA GLU A 35 -9.74 -19.51 -2.97
C GLU A 35 -10.03 -20.52 -4.09
N ALA A 36 -11.24 -20.44 -4.67
CA ALA A 36 -11.68 -21.39 -5.69
C ALA A 36 -10.95 -21.26 -7.04
N THR A 37 -10.38 -20.09 -7.32
CA THR A 37 -9.72 -19.80 -8.61
C THR A 37 -8.24 -20.15 -8.62
N PHE A 38 -7.63 -20.40 -7.46
CA PHE A 38 -6.24 -20.85 -7.38
C PHE A 38 -6.08 -22.21 -8.05
N ASP A 39 -5.21 -22.32 -9.06
CA ASP A 39 -5.02 -23.56 -9.82
C ASP A 39 -4.02 -24.55 -9.19
N GLY A 40 -3.51 -24.23 -7.99
CA GLY A 40 -2.47 -24.97 -7.27
C GLY A 40 -1.08 -24.38 -7.49
N SER A 41 -0.94 -23.38 -8.36
CA SER A 41 0.32 -22.69 -8.61
C SER A 41 0.18 -21.19 -8.73
N ARG A 42 -0.91 -20.67 -9.29
CA ARG A 42 -1.13 -19.23 -9.50
C ARG A 42 -2.62 -18.88 -9.61
N TRP A 43 -2.91 -17.59 -9.63
CA TRP A 43 -4.17 -17.02 -10.08
C TRP A 43 -4.06 -16.54 -11.54
N PRO A 44 -5.16 -16.56 -12.31
CA PRO A 44 -5.14 -16.05 -13.68
C PRO A 44 -4.88 -14.54 -13.69
N TRP A 45 -3.98 -14.09 -14.59
CA TRP A 45 -3.66 -12.70 -14.81
C TRP A 45 -4.87 -11.88 -15.25
N HIS A 46 -5.05 -10.67 -14.74
CA HIS A 46 -6.17 -9.81 -15.08
C HIS A 46 -5.77 -8.76 -16.13
N PRO A 47 -6.58 -8.54 -17.20
CA PRO A 47 -6.26 -7.55 -18.24
C PRO A 47 -6.07 -6.12 -17.74
N GLY A 48 -6.62 -5.78 -16.56
CA GLY A 48 -6.41 -4.49 -15.89
C GLY A 48 -5.00 -4.28 -15.33
N ASP A 49 -4.17 -5.34 -15.24
CA ASP A 49 -2.79 -5.27 -14.75
C ASP A 49 -1.76 -5.25 -15.90
N GLY A 50 -2.18 -5.47 -17.15
CA GLY A 50 -1.33 -5.46 -18.32
C GLY A 50 -1.85 -6.37 -19.43
N GLU A 51 -1.24 -6.27 -20.63
CA GLU A 51 -1.66 -7.04 -21.81
C GLU A 51 -1.05 -8.46 -21.84
N GLU A 52 0.09 -8.66 -21.21
CA GLU A 52 0.79 -9.95 -21.17
C GLU A 52 0.33 -10.78 -19.96
N ASP A 53 0.20 -12.11 -20.15
CA ASP A 53 -0.09 -13.04 -19.07
C ASP A 53 1.20 -13.28 -18.26
N GLU A 54 1.45 -12.40 -17.30
CA GLU A 54 2.52 -12.52 -16.34
C GLU A 54 2.12 -13.44 -15.18
N ASP A 55 3.12 -13.99 -14.50
CA ASP A 55 2.94 -14.87 -13.35
C ASP A 55 3.78 -14.37 -12.15
N PRO A 56 3.45 -13.17 -11.62
CA PRO A 56 4.18 -12.59 -10.53
C PRO A 56 3.98 -13.36 -9.22
N ASN A 57 5.04 -13.43 -8.42
CA ASN A 57 5.00 -14.07 -7.10
C ASN A 57 5.00 -13.06 -5.95
N ASP A 58 5.22 -11.80 -6.24
CA ASP A 58 5.45 -10.69 -5.30
C ASP A 58 4.21 -10.32 -4.46
N VAL A 59 4.40 -9.33 -3.58
CA VAL A 59 3.33 -8.85 -2.69
C VAL A 59 2.40 -7.88 -3.40
N TYR A 60 2.87 -7.16 -4.42
CA TYR A 60 2.08 -6.12 -5.05
C TYR A 60 1.05 -6.68 -6.05
N PHE A 61 1.51 -7.39 -7.08
CA PHE A 61 0.69 -7.99 -8.12
C PHE A 61 0.49 -9.49 -7.95
N GLY A 62 1.39 -10.16 -7.21
CA GLY A 62 1.57 -11.59 -7.24
C GLY A 62 0.89 -12.37 -6.13
N GLY A 63 1.15 -13.66 -6.17
CA GLY A 63 0.53 -14.64 -5.30
C GLY A 63 0.83 -14.43 -3.81
N ALA A 64 2.01 -13.90 -3.45
CA ALA A 64 2.35 -13.65 -2.05
C ALA A 64 1.41 -12.62 -1.41
N GLY A 65 1.10 -11.53 -2.12
CA GLY A 65 0.14 -10.55 -1.62
C GLY A 65 -1.28 -11.11 -1.49
N VAL A 66 -1.68 -11.97 -2.42
CA VAL A 66 -3.00 -12.63 -2.36
C VAL A 66 -3.11 -13.55 -1.15
N ILE A 67 -2.13 -14.44 -0.92
CA ILE A 67 -2.20 -15.37 0.24
C ILE A 67 -2.04 -14.64 1.57
N TRP A 68 -1.26 -13.55 1.61
CA TRP A 68 -1.19 -12.72 2.81
C TRP A 68 -2.55 -12.11 3.14
N ALA A 69 -3.24 -11.52 2.17
CA ALA A 69 -4.58 -10.95 2.38
C ALA A 69 -5.61 -12.04 2.76
N LEU A 70 -5.56 -13.21 2.12
CA LEU A 70 -6.40 -14.35 2.50
C LEU A 70 -6.17 -14.77 3.96
N HIS A 71 -4.90 -14.83 4.40
CA HIS A 71 -4.54 -15.13 5.79
C HIS A 71 -5.12 -14.09 6.76
N GLU A 72 -4.95 -12.80 6.49
CA GLU A 72 -5.51 -11.71 7.30
C GLU A 72 -7.05 -11.74 7.34
N LEU A 73 -7.69 -12.28 6.29
CA LEU A 73 -9.14 -12.49 6.22
C LEU A 73 -9.60 -13.84 6.83
N GLY A 74 -8.69 -14.58 7.48
CA GLY A 74 -8.99 -15.81 8.20
C GLY A 74 -8.97 -17.10 7.37
N SER A 75 -8.55 -17.04 6.09
CA SER A 75 -8.30 -18.23 5.27
C SER A 75 -7.00 -18.91 5.68
N THR A 76 -6.96 -20.24 5.61
CA THR A 76 -5.82 -21.05 6.07
C THR A 76 -5.42 -22.10 5.04
N GLY A 77 -4.21 -22.69 5.20
CA GLY A 77 -3.73 -23.77 4.32
C GLY A 77 -2.91 -23.26 3.14
N TRP A 78 -2.30 -22.09 3.26
CA TRP A 78 -1.51 -21.44 2.20
C TRP A 78 0.01 -21.60 2.38
N GLU A 79 0.47 -22.35 3.40
CA GLU A 79 1.87 -22.51 3.77
C GLU A 79 2.69 -23.10 2.63
N ASP A 80 2.20 -24.18 1.98
CA ASP A 80 2.89 -24.83 0.86
C ASP A 80 2.95 -23.92 -0.38
N ALA A 81 1.91 -23.14 -0.64
CA ALA A 81 1.89 -22.18 -1.73
C ALA A 81 2.92 -21.05 -1.49
N ALA A 82 3.01 -20.53 -0.26
CA ALA A 82 3.98 -19.52 0.13
C ALA A 82 5.42 -19.99 -0.10
N LEU A 83 5.76 -21.21 0.32
CA LEU A 83 7.09 -21.80 0.08
C LEU A 83 7.36 -22.02 -1.41
N THR A 84 6.34 -22.42 -2.18
CA THR A 84 6.46 -22.59 -3.63
C THR A 84 6.76 -21.25 -4.33
N PHE A 85 6.19 -20.12 -3.88
CA PHE A 85 6.48 -18.80 -4.45
C PHE A 85 7.92 -18.37 -4.22
N ILE A 86 8.54 -18.73 -3.08
CA ILE A 86 9.97 -18.52 -2.86
C ILE A 86 10.79 -19.24 -3.93
N ASP A 87 10.55 -20.54 -4.11
CA ASP A 87 11.31 -21.36 -5.08
C ASP A 87 11.10 -20.86 -6.52
N ARG A 88 9.89 -20.42 -6.86
CA ARG A 88 9.58 -19.86 -8.19
C ARG A 88 10.29 -18.54 -8.42
N GLN A 89 10.25 -17.62 -7.46
CA GLN A 89 10.91 -16.30 -7.58
C GLN A 89 12.41 -16.47 -7.82
N ARG A 90 13.06 -17.40 -7.11
CA ARG A 90 14.48 -17.67 -7.25
C ARG A 90 14.87 -18.34 -8.56
N THR A 91 13.97 -19.15 -9.15
CA THR A 91 14.24 -19.87 -10.41
C THR A 91 13.75 -19.15 -11.65
N ARG A 92 12.76 -18.28 -11.51
CA ARG A 92 12.15 -17.49 -12.59
C ARG A 92 11.71 -16.13 -12.04
N PRO A 93 12.65 -15.24 -11.70
CA PRO A 93 12.29 -13.93 -11.22
C PRO A 93 11.52 -13.18 -12.32
N VAL A 94 10.36 -12.64 -11.98
CA VAL A 94 9.67 -11.65 -12.81
C VAL A 94 10.29 -10.31 -12.45
N LEU A 95 11.19 -9.84 -13.29
CA LEU A 95 11.94 -8.60 -13.07
C LEU A 95 11.66 -7.66 -14.24
N ASP A 96 11.27 -6.46 -13.95
CA ASP A 96 11.25 -5.34 -14.88
C ASP A 96 12.39 -4.35 -14.56
N GLU A 97 12.47 -3.25 -15.28
CA GLU A 97 13.51 -2.23 -15.09
C GLU A 97 13.42 -1.50 -13.73
N PHE A 98 12.31 -1.64 -13.02
CA PHE A 98 12.06 -1.05 -11.69
C PHE A 98 12.21 -2.06 -10.56
N THR A 99 12.24 -3.35 -10.86
CA THR A 99 12.24 -4.41 -9.84
C THR A 99 13.64 -4.69 -9.34
N VAL A 100 13.88 -4.41 -8.07
CA VAL A 100 15.07 -4.89 -7.35
C VAL A 100 14.73 -6.26 -6.78
N GLU A 101 15.51 -7.29 -7.15
CA GLU A 101 15.28 -8.70 -6.79
C GLU A 101 15.01 -8.90 -5.30
N THR A 102 15.66 -8.12 -4.45
CA THR A 102 15.54 -8.17 -2.99
C THR A 102 14.48 -7.24 -2.42
N SER A 103 13.61 -6.63 -3.25
CA SER A 103 12.68 -5.58 -2.80
C SER A 103 11.52 -6.11 -1.94
N TYR A 104 10.96 -5.19 -1.13
CA TYR A 104 9.86 -5.47 -0.22
C TYR A 104 8.54 -5.76 -0.93
N SER A 105 8.18 -4.97 -1.96
CA SER A 105 6.88 -5.12 -2.61
C SER A 105 6.91 -6.00 -3.86
N PHE A 106 8.02 -6.01 -4.61
CA PHE A 106 8.12 -6.69 -5.91
C PHE A 106 9.16 -7.82 -5.93
N GLY A 107 9.89 -8.06 -4.83
CA GLY A 107 11.01 -8.99 -4.79
C GLY A 107 10.91 -10.03 -3.68
N GLU A 108 12.04 -10.71 -3.46
CA GLU A 108 12.17 -11.84 -2.54
C GLU A 108 11.82 -11.47 -1.09
N LEU A 109 12.17 -10.25 -0.63
CA LEU A 109 11.97 -9.86 0.76
C LEU A 109 10.50 -9.95 1.19
N GLY A 110 9.58 -9.44 0.38
CA GLY A 110 8.16 -9.51 0.69
C GLY A 110 7.60 -10.93 0.60
N ILE A 111 8.05 -11.72 -0.39
CA ILE A 111 7.63 -13.12 -0.54
C ILE A 111 8.05 -13.94 0.68
N ASP A 112 9.33 -13.82 1.09
CA ASP A 112 9.87 -14.53 2.25
C ASP A 112 9.20 -14.08 3.56
N LEU A 113 8.90 -12.78 3.69
CA LEU A 113 8.19 -12.24 4.85
C LEU A 113 6.79 -12.85 5.00
N VAL A 114 6.03 -12.93 3.90
CA VAL A 114 4.73 -13.58 3.88
C VAL A 114 4.85 -15.08 4.21
N ALA A 115 5.81 -15.77 3.60
CA ALA A 115 6.03 -17.19 3.87
C ALA A 115 6.40 -17.44 5.35
N TYR A 116 7.23 -16.57 5.95
CA TYR A 116 7.52 -16.64 7.37
C TYR A 116 6.26 -16.44 8.22
N ARG A 117 5.44 -15.44 7.91
CA ARG A 117 4.18 -15.18 8.64
C ARG A 117 3.26 -16.41 8.69
N LEU A 118 3.20 -17.15 7.60
CA LEU A 118 2.34 -18.34 7.51
C LEU A 118 2.96 -19.58 8.15
N THR A 119 4.28 -19.78 8.01
CA THR A 119 4.93 -21.04 8.38
C THR A 119 5.66 -21.00 9.72
N GLY A 120 6.19 -19.85 10.12
CA GLY A 120 7.12 -19.72 11.24
C GLY A 120 8.46 -20.42 11.00
N ASP A 121 8.81 -20.75 9.74
CA ASP A 121 10.03 -21.50 9.41
C ASP A 121 11.30 -20.69 9.69
N ALA A 122 12.21 -21.27 10.49
CA ALA A 122 13.45 -20.61 10.89
C ALA A 122 14.39 -20.34 9.71
N GLY A 123 14.43 -21.21 8.71
CA GLY A 123 15.26 -21.02 7.51
C GLY A 123 14.72 -19.87 6.64
N VAL A 124 13.41 -19.65 6.63
CA VAL A 124 12.80 -18.47 6.00
C VAL A 124 13.16 -17.20 6.78
N ALA A 125 13.13 -17.24 8.12
CA ALA A 125 13.56 -16.11 8.95
C ALA A 125 15.02 -15.72 8.69
N ASP A 126 15.92 -16.71 8.60
CA ASP A 126 17.33 -16.46 8.28
C ASP A 126 17.47 -15.75 6.90
N ARG A 127 16.72 -16.17 5.89
CA ARG A 127 16.72 -15.51 4.57
C ARG A 127 16.15 -14.08 4.63
N VAL A 128 15.04 -13.86 5.33
CA VAL A 128 14.53 -12.49 5.54
C VAL A 128 15.60 -11.59 6.15
N HIS A 129 16.34 -12.10 7.13
CA HIS A 129 17.43 -11.35 7.76
C HIS A 129 18.55 -11.03 6.76
N ASP A 130 18.98 -12.01 5.97
CA ASP A 130 20.00 -11.81 4.94
C ASP A 130 19.55 -10.78 3.90
N LEU A 131 18.29 -10.84 3.45
CA LEU A 131 17.71 -9.88 2.50
C LEU A 131 17.61 -8.46 3.07
N VAL A 132 17.22 -8.31 4.34
CA VAL A 132 17.21 -7.00 5.02
C VAL A 132 18.61 -6.40 5.07
N LEU A 133 19.64 -7.21 5.35
CA LEU A 133 21.01 -6.75 5.41
C LEU A 133 21.64 -6.53 4.02
N ALA A 134 21.19 -7.26 3.00
CA ALA A 134 21.72 -7.17 1.63
C ALA A 134 21.27 -5.92 0.86
N GLN A 135 20.35 -5.14 1.40
CA GLN A 135 19.83 -3.87 0.80
C GLN A 135 20.72 -2.61 1.03
N PRO A 136 22.06 -2.72 1.15
CA PRO A 136 22.87 -1.57 1.57
C PRO A 136 23.00 -0.50 0.51
N ASP A 137 22.82 -0.82 -0.76
CA ASP A 137 23.16 0.05 -1.88
C ASP A 137 21.95 0.40 -2.79
N SER A 138 20.70 0.15 -2.31
CA SER A 138 19.54 0.57 -3.09
C SER A 138 19.41 2.09 -3.06
N GLU A 139 19.70 2.73 -4.19
CA GLU A 139 19.49 4.17 -4.37
C GLU A 139 18.01 4.54 -4.60
N ALA A 140 17.09 3.55 -4.57
CA ALA A 140 15.66 3.79 -4.72
C ALA A 140 15.10 4.66 -3.59
N ASN A 141 15.64 4.53 -2.36
CA ASN A 141 15.29 5.36 -1.19
C ASN A 141 13.78 5.50 -0.96
N GLU A 142 13.02 4.41 -1.13
CA GLU A 142 11.57 4.38 -0.93
C GLU A 142 11.10 2.98 -0.53
N VAL A 143 9.86 2.83 -0.03
CA VAL A 143 9.41 1.62 0.66
C VAL A 143 9.18 0.40 -0.25
N MET A 144 8.85 0.60 -1.53
CA MET A 144 8.45 -0.51 -2.40
C MET A 144 9.65 -1.36 -2.80
N VAL A 145 10.77 -0.73 -3.16
CA VAL A 145 11.98 -1.42 -3.67
C VAL A 145 13.27 -1.10 -2.93
N GLY A 146 13.26 -0.13 -2.01
CA GLY A 146 14.46 0.36 -1.33
C GLY A 146 14.58 -0.04 0.14
N THR A 147 15.64 0.46 0.79
CA THR A 147 15.96 0.21 2.21
C THR A 147 14.83 0.56 3.19
N PRO A 148 13.97 1.59 2.97
CA PRO A 148 12.81 1.82 3.83
C PRO A 148 11.85 0.62 3.90
N GLY A 149 11.71 -0.18 2.82
CA GLY A 149 10.98 -1.44 2.85
C GLY A 149 11.62 -2.49 3.77
N SER A 150 12.95 -2.53 3.84
CA SER A 150 13.67 -3.39 4.79
C SER A 150 13.40 -3.00 6.25
N MET A 151 13.18 -1.71 6.55
CA MET A 151 12.76 -1.27 7.87
C MET A 151 11.38 -1.83 8.24
N LEU A 152 10.42 -1.80 7.30
CA LEU A 152 9.09 -2.39 7.51
C LEU A 152 9.16 -3.91 7.74
N ALA A 153 9.98 -4.62 6.96
CA ALA A 153 10.18 -6.06 7.12
C ALA A 153 10.80 -6.40 8.48
N ALA A 154 11.85 -5.68 8.90
CA ALA A 154 12.49 -5.88 10.20
C ALA A 154 11.54 -5.56 11.36
N GLU A 155 10.69 -4.54 11.23
CA GLU A 155 9.66 -4.21 12.20
C GLU A 155 8.62 -5.34 12.33
N ALA A 156 8.12 -5.87 11.21
CA ALA A 156 7.19 -6.98 11.20
C ALA A 156 7.79 -8.21 11.89
N MET A 157 9.01 -8.58 11.55
CA MET A 157 9.71 -9.71 12.15
C MET A 157 9.97 -9.51 13.65
N LEU A 158 10.27 -8.28 14.08
CA LEU A 158 10.41 -7.96 15.50
C LEU A 158 9.07 -8.15 16.24
N ALA A 159 7.98 -7.64 15.67
CA ALA A 159 6.65 -7.79 16.25
C ALA A 159 6.24 -9.26 16.38
N TRP A 160 6.49 -10.07 15.36
CA TRP A 160 6.09 -11.48 15.35
C TRP A 160 7.00 -12.41 16.18
N THR A 161 8.29 -12.07 16.34
CA THR A 161 9.27 -12.96 17.00
C THR A 161 9.70 -12.48 18.37
N GLY A 162 9.63 -11.18 18.65
CA GLY A 162 10.23 -10.55 19.83
C GLY A 162 11.77 -10.65 19.87
N ASN A 163 12.43 -11.05 18.77
CA ASN A 163 13.86 -11.26 18.74
C ASN A 163 14.62 -9.96 18.47
N GLN A 164 15.54 -9.61 19.39
CA GLN A 164 16.36 -8.38 19.33
C GLN A 164 17.19 -8.26 18.04
N LEU A 165 17.51 -9.35 17.36
CA LEU A 165 18.18 -9.34 16.07
C LEU A 165 17.48 -8.42 15.05
N TRP A 166 16.16 -8.38 15.07
CA TRP A 166 15.36 -7.54 14.18
C TRP A 166 15.37 -6.06 14.56
N ASP A 167 15.54 -5.76 15.85
CA ASP A 167 15.78 -4.39 16.28
C ASP A 167 17.13 -3.88 15.76
N ASP A 168 18.16 -4.70 15.82
CA ASP A 168 19.49 -4.38 15.30
C ASP A 168 19.47 -4.19 13.77
N ALA A 169 18.76 -5.07 13.05
CA ALA A 169 18.57 -4.97 11.61
C ALA A 169 17.80 -3.69 11.21
N TRP A 170 16.72 -3.38 11.95
CA TRP A 170 15.96 -2.15 11.74
C TRP A 170 16.85 -0.90 11.98
N ASN A 171 17.64 -0.88 13.06
CA ASN A 171 18.54 0.22 13.37
C ASN A 171 19.56 0.43 12.25
N ALA A 172 20.19 -0.64 11.76
CA ALA A 172 21.15 -0.57 10.65
C ALA A 172 20.50 -0.04 9.36
N ALA A 173 19.29 -0.47 9.02
CA ALA A 173 18.54 0.04 7.88
C ALA A 173 18.16 1.53 8.06
N SER A 174 17.68 1.90 9.24
CA SER A 174 17.27 3.28 9.54
C SER A 174 18.43 4.28 9.46
N GLU A 175 19.64 3.90 9.92
CA GLU A 175 20.84 4.74 9.80
C GLU A 175 21.21 5.00 8.33
N ARG A 176 21.04 4.02 7.43
CA ARG A 176 21.28 4.18 6.00
C ARG A 176 20.26 5.10 5.36
N VAL A 177 18.98 4.90 5.67
CA VAL A 177 17.90 5.77 5.14
C VAL A 177 18.07 7.21 5.59
N GLU A 178 18.47 7.42 6.86
CA GLU A 178 18.75 8.77 7.37
C GLU A 178 20.00 9.37 6.70
N ALA A 179 21.06 8.59 6.47
CA ALA A 179 22.28 9.04 5.79
C ALA A 179 22.05 9.39 4.32
N ALA A 180 21.04 8.78 3.66
CA ALA A 180 20.65 9.09 2.29
C ALA A 180 19.72 10.31 2.17
N ARG A 181 19.32 10.90 3.31
CA ARG A 181 18.41 12.03 3.36
C ARG A 181 19.07 13.30 2.84
N ASP A 182 18.37 14.02 1.97
CA ASP A 182 18.85 15.30 1.44
C ASP A 182 18.81 16.42 2.49
N PRO A 183 19.61 17.50 2.33
CA PRO A 183 19.68 18.58 3.33
C PRO A 183 18.36 19.31 3.60
N ASP A 184 17.40 19.26 2.67
CA ASP A 184 16.06 19.85 2.83
C ASP A 184 15.05 18.89 3.47
N GLY A 185 15.50 17.66 3.82
CA GLY A 185 14.70 16.67 4.52
C GLY A 185 13.88 15.73 3.63
N LEU A 186 14.01 15.82 2.31
CA LEU A 186 13.46 14.84 1.37
C LEU A 186 14.46 13.71 1.09
N TRP A 187 14.08 12.78 0.24
CA TRP A 187 14.96 11.74 -0.31
C TRP A 187 14.90 11.78 -1.83
N THR A 188 16.04 11.64 -2.46
CA THR A 188 16.15 11.42 -3.90
C THR A 188 16.07 9.95 -4.20
N GLN A 189 15.13 9.54 -5.04
CA GLN A 189 14.98 8.18 -5.56
C GLN A 189 15.71 8.06 -6.90
N ARG A 190 16.46 6.95 -7.08
CA ARG A 190 17.09 6.59 -8.35
C ARG A 190 16.63 5.23 -8.80
N PHE A 191 16.01 5.20 -9.97
CA PHE A 191 15.55 3.99 -10.65
C PHE A 191 16.32 3.88 -11.98
N GLY A 192 17.43 3.15 -11.98
CA GLY A 192 18.32 3.10 -13.13
C GLY A 192 18.84 4.49 -13.52
N ALA A 193 18.45 5.00 -14.67
CA ALA A 193 18.84 6.33 -15.16
C ALA A 193 17.86 7.46 -14.73
N GLU A 194 16.72 7.11 -14.17
CA GLU A 194 15.74 8.08 -13.70
C GLU A 194 16.06 8.54 -12.27
N GLU A 195 16.04 9.87 -12.06
CA GLU A 195 16.15 10.49 -10.75
C GLU A 195 14.89 11.31 -10.47
N ALA A 196 14.28 11.13 -9.31
CA ALA A 196 13.07 11.82 -8.92
C ALA A 196 13.02 12.03 -7.39
N ARG A 197 12.20 12.99 -6.95
CA ARG A 197 11.91 13.24 -5.53
C ARG A 197 10.42 13.13 -5.32
N TYR A 198 9.98 11.89 -5.09
CA TYR A 198 8.57 11.58 -4.84
C TYR A 198 8.17 11.93 -3.41
N LEU A 199 6.90 12.31 -3.23
CA LEU A 199 6.35 12.71 -1.94
C LEU A 199 5.40 11.68 -1.33
N GLY A 200 4.79 10.85 -2.16
CA GLY A 200 3.75 9.92 -1.74
C GLY A 200 4.24 8.71 -0.93
N PRO A 201 3.29 7.89 -0.45
CA PRO A 201 3.60 6.71 0.36
C PRO A 201 4.38 5.63 -0.39
N ALA A 202 4.04 5.37 -1.65
CA ALA A 202 4.62 4.26 -2.40
C ALA A 202 6.11 4.50 -2.70
N HIS A 203 6.43 5.63 -3.32
CA HIS A 203 7.75 5.88 -3.88
C HIS A 203 8.49 7.07 -3.25
N GLY A 204 8.14 7.53 -2.04
CA GLY A 204 8.78 8.72 -1.54
C GLY A 204 8.69 9.05 -0.07
N TYR A 205 8.70 10.34 0.20
CA TYR A 205 8.81 10.94 1.52
C TYR A 205 7.85 10.35 2.55
N ALA A 206 6.54 10.26 2.22
CA ALA A 206 5.54 9.83 3.20
C ALA A 206 5.74 8.37 3.65
N GLY A 207 6.10 7.47 2.72
CA GLY A 207 6.43 6.09 3.05
C GLY A 207 7.65 5.97 3.94
N ASN A 208 8.71 6.72 3.63
CA ASN A 208 9.92 6.74 4.44
C ASN A 208 9.65 7.25 5.86
N MET A 209 8.92 8.36 5.99
CA MET A 209 8.52 8.89 7.29
C MET A 209 7.68 7.89 8.09
N ARG A 210 6.80 7.12 7.43
CA ARG A 210 6.01 6.06 8.07
C ARG A 210 6.90 4.95 8.64
N ALA A 211 7.89 4.47 7.89
CA ALA A 211 8.82 3.43 8.34
C ALA A 211 9.57 3.82 9.63
N PHE A 212 9.88 5.10 9.80
CA PHE A 212 10.42 5.62 11.06
C PHE A 212 9.35 5.79 12.14
N ALA A 213 8.18 6.33 11.75
CA ALA A 213 7.12 6.72 12.69
C ALA A 213 6.49 5.51 13.39
N ASN A 214 6.41 4.37 12.73
CA ASN A 214 5.91 3.12 13.32
C ASN A 214 6.61 2.77 14.65
N ARG A 215 7.88 3.14 14.76
CA ARG A 215 8.68 2.94 15.97
C ARG A 215 8.91 4.21 16.80
N GLY A 216 8.13 5.27 16.54
CA GLY A 216 8.26 6.56 17.24
C GLY A 216 9.59 7.27 17.00
N ARG A 217 10.27 7.02 15.88
CA ARG A 217 11.60 7.53 15.54
C ARG A 217 11.59 8.39 14.27
N ALA A 218 10.46 8.97 13.90
CA ALA A 218 10.37 9.86 12.76
C ALA A 218 11.38 11.02 12.88
N PRO A 219 12.19 11.28 11.85
CA PRO A 219 13.07 12.44 11.82
C PRO A 219 12.27 13.75 11.72
N GLU A 220 12.94 14.87 11.91
CA GLU A 220 12.32 16.19 11.75
C GLU A 220 11.64 16.30 10.37
N PRO A 221 10.36 16.70 10.29
CA PRO A 221 9.65 16.77 9.02
C PRO A 221 10.30 17.75 8.03
N ALA A 222 10.31 17.40 6.73
CA ALA A 222 10.68 18.31 5.67
C ALA A 222 9.66 19.46 5.51
N ASN A 223 10.10 20.60 4.99
CA ASN A 223 9.17 21.65 4.59
C ASN A 223 8.47 21.27 3.27
N LEU A 224 7.23 20.85 3.34
CA LEU A 224 6.42 20.44 2.18
C LEU A 224 5.66 21.61 1.51
N GLU A 225 5.71 22.83 2.04
CA GLU A 225 5.00 23.99 1.46
C GLU A 225 5.30 24.24 -0.03
N PRO A 226 6.55 24.08 -0.52
CA PRO A 226 6.83 24.25 -1.96
C PRO A 226 6.12 23.25 -2.88
N HIS A 227 5.66 22.14 -2.32
CA HIS A 227 5.06 21.00 -3.02
C HIS A 227 3.56 20.89 -2.78
N LEU A 228 3.00 21.83 -2.02
CA LEU A 228 1.60 21.85 -1.59
C LEU A 228 0.77 22.73 -2.52
N LEU A 229 -0.34 22.20 -2.97
CA LEU A 229 -1.37 22.90 -3.74
C LEU A 229 -2.55 23.20 -2.81
N ARG A 230 -2.96 24.46 -2.71
CA ARG A 230 -4.10 24.88 -1.87
C ARG A 230 -5.06 25.76 -2.65
N GLU A 231 -6.36 25.50 -2.49
CA GLU A 231 -7.44 26.34 -3.01
C GLU A 231 -8.72 26.10 -2.19
N ASP A 232 -9.39 27.16 -1.78
CA ASP A 232 -10.71 27.13 -1.13
C ASP A 232 -10.83 26.15 0.07
N GLY A 233 -9.80 26.10 0.91
CA GLY A 233 -9.76 25.20 2.08
C GLY A 233 -9.45 23.75 1.77
N LEU A 234 -9.09 23.43 0.53
CA LEU A 234 -8.63 22.14 0.08
C LEU A 234 -7.10 22.11 -0.04
N ALA A 235 -6.51 20.93 0.10
CA ALA A 235 -5.08 20.73 -0.07
C ALA A 235 -4.77 19.45 -0.85
N ASN A 236 -3.77 19.52 -1.72
CA ASN A 236 -3.17 18.35 -2.38
C ASN A 236 -1.65 18.52 -2.42
N TRP A 237 -0.94 17.44 -2.64
CA TRP A 237 0.49 17.44 -2.85
C TRP A 237 0.81 16.97 -4.27
N VAL A 238 1.80 17.57 -4.88
CA VAL A 238 2.33 17.07 -6.14
C VAL A 238 2.88 15.65 -5.96
N SER A 239 2.86 14.83 -7.01
CA SER A 239 3.38 13.48 -6.94
C SER A 239 4.89 13.45 -6.68
N ARG A 240 5.62 14.35 -7.32
CA ARG A 240 7.07 14.55 -7.17
C ARG A 240 7.45 16.01 -7.38
N GLU A 241 8.64 16.38 -6.96
CA GLU A 241 9.19 17.69 -7.25
C GLU A 241 9.21 17.94 -8.77
N GLY A 242 8.77 19.12 -9.18
CA GLY A 242 8.69 19.49 -10.60
C GLY A 242 7.54 18.85 -11.38
N SER A 243 6.58 18.20 -10.72
CA SER A 243 5.37 17.67 -11.37
C SER A 243 4.64 18.76 -12.16
N ARG A 244 4.18 18.37 -13.35
CA ARG A 244 3.35 19.23 -14.19
C ARG A 244 1.87 19.16 -13.75
N PRO A 245 1.03 20.12 -14.16
CA PRO A 245 -0.41 20.12 -13.81
C PRO A 245 -1.17 18.86 -14.25
N ASP A 246 -0.75 18.22 -15.34
CA ASP A 246 -1.36 16.97 -15.84
C ASP A 246 -0.89 15.71 -15.07
N GLU A 247 0.11 15.86 -14.18
CA GLU A 247 0.61 14.79 -13.32
C GLU A 247 0.01 14.81 -11.90
N ILE A 248 -0.89 15.75 -11.61
CA ILE A 248 -1.60 15.81 -10.31
C ILE A 248 -2.48 14.58 -10.14
N ARG A 249 -2.38 13.94 -8.98
CA ARG A 249 -3.13 12.73 -8.63
C ARG A 249 -3.84 12.91 -7.28
N VAL A 250 -4.96 12.22 -7.12
CA VAL A 250 -5.67 12.04 -5.85
C VAL A 250 -5.87 10.55 -5.65
N GLN A 251 -4.80 9.86 -5.34
CA GLN A 251 -4.76 8.41 -5.11
C GLN A 251 -3.78 8.11 -3.97
N TRP A 252 -3.90 6.93 -3.33
CA TRP A 252 -3.07 6.61 -2.19
C TRP A 252 -1.58 6.72 -2.51
N CYS A 253 -1.10 6.14 -3.58
CA CYS A 253 0.32 6.18 -3.89
C CYS A 253 0.85 7.60 -4.19
N HIS A 254 -0.01 8.54 -4.62
CA HIS A 254 0.34 9.93 -4.91
C HIS A 254 -0.83 10.89 -4.64
N GLY A 255 -0.60 11.88 -3.78
CA GLY A 255 -1.56 12.95 -3.50
C GLY A 255 -2.20 12.87 -2.12
N ALA A 256 -3.22 13.68 -1.92
CA ALA A 256 -3.82 13.94 -0.62
C ALA A 256 -4.22 12.68 0.16
N PRO A 257 -4.95 11.69 -0.41
CA PRO A 257 -5.38 10.55 0.39
C PRO A 257 -4.21 9.76 0.95
N GLY A 258 -3.14 9.56 0.17
CA GLY A 258 -1.95 8.85 0.65
C GLY A 258 -1.18 9.63 1.70
N MET A 259 -1.03 10.95 1.51
CA MET A 259 -0.36 11.79 2.50
C MET A 259 -1.09 11.78 3.85
N VAL A 260 -2.43 11.86 3.84
CA VAL A 260 -3.26 11.80 5.05
C VAL A 260 -3.21 10.41 5.69
N ALA A 261 -3.42 9.35 4.91
CA ALA A 261 -3.45 7.98 5.42
C ALA A 261 -2.09 7.54 6.00
N THR A 262 -0.99 7.96 5.37
CA THR A 262 0.34 7.45 5.70
C THR A 262 1.06 8.30 6.74
N LEU A 263 1.03 9.62 6.62
CA LEU A 263 1.67 10.49 7.61
C LEU A 263 0.88 10.49 8.93
N GLY A 264 -0.45 10.32 8.88
CA GLY A 264 -1.26 10.22 10.09
C GLY A 264 -1.03 11.42 11.02
N ASP A 265 -0.58 11.13 12.26
CA ASP A 265 -0.36 12.14 13.29
C ASP A 265 0.87 13.05 13.04
N LEU A 266 1.75 12.69 12.10
CA LEU A 266 2.88 13.53 11.68
C LEU A 266 2.43 14.74 10.82
N LEU A 267 1.23 14.69 10.25
CA LEU A 267 0.68 15.77 9.47
C LEU A 267 -0.14 16.72 10.36
N ASP A 268 0.02 18.04 10.16
CA ASP A 268 -0.84 19.02 10.82
C ASP A 268 -2.32 18.70 10.58
N LEU A 269 -3.15 18.81 11.64
CA LEU A 269 -4.55 18.38 11.57
C LEU A 269 -5.37 19.21 10.57
N GLU A 270 -5.18 20.52 10.52
CA GLU A 270 -5.90 21.38 9.58
C GLU A 270 -5.57 21.01 8.13
N LEU A 271 -4.29 20.75 7.88
CA LEU A 271 -3.82 20.30 6.58
C LEU A 271 -4.33 18.90 6.22
N ALA A 272 -4.38 17.98 7.19
CA ALA A 272 -4.95 16.65 6.99
C ALA A 272 -6.45 16.71 6.66
N LEU A 273 -7.20 17.57 7.37
CA LEU A 273 -8.62 17.80 7.09
C LEU A 273 -8.84 18.37 5.68
N ALA A 274 -8.02 19.33 5.27
CA ALA A 274 -8.08 19.91 3.90
C ALA A 274 -7.79 18.86 2.82
N GLY A 275 -6.85 17.92 3.07
CA GLY A 275 -6.56 16.79 2.19
C GLY A 275 -7.70 15.77 2.12
N GLY A 276 -8.31 15.46 3.26
CA GLY A 276 -9.50 14.59 3.33
C GLY A 276 -10.70 15.18 2.62
N GLU A 277 -10.93 16.49 2.78
CA GLU A 277 -12.00 17.21 2.09
C GLU A 277 -11.79 17.21 0.58
N LEU A 278 -10.54 17.37 0.11
CA LEU A 278 -10.23 17.21 -1.30
C LEU A 278 -10.53 15.80 -1.80
N THR A 279 -10.10 14.77 -1.05
CA THR A 279 -10.34 13.37 -1.42
C THR A 279 -11.83 13.09 -1.58
N TRP A 280 -12.65 13.61 -0.67
CA TRP A 280 -14.11 13.51 -0.75
C TRP A 280 -14.69 14.22 -1.96
N ARG A 281 -14.26 15.46 -2.24
CA ARG A 281 -14.77 16.24 -3.39
C ARG A 281 -14.34 15.68 -4.74
N ALA A 282 -13.14 15.12 -4.81
CA ALA A 282 -12.69 14.44 -6.02
C ALA A 282 -13.54 13.20 -6.33
N GLY A 283 -13.93 12.45 -5.29
CA GLY A 283 -14.74 11.25 -5.42
C GLY A 283 -13.94 9.98 -5.69
N PRO A 284 -14.63 8.84 -5.86
CA PRO A 284 -14.03 7.55 -6.19
C PRO A 284 -13.19 7.59 -7.46
N LEU A 285 -12.12 6.79 -7.52
CA LEU A 285 -11.26 6.73 -8.70
C LEU A 285 -11.88 5.89 -9.82
N ALA A 286 -11.88 6.42 -11.05
CA ALA A 286 -12.34 5.71 -12.25
C ALA A 286 -11.38 4.57 -12.67
N LYS A 287 -10.17 4.52 -12.12
CA LYS A 287 -9.19 3.44 -12.37
C LYS A 287 -9.60 2.09 -11.76
N GLY A 288 -10.53 2.10 -10.79
CA GLY A 288 -11.03 0.89 -10.16
C GLY A 288 -11.01 0.92 -8.63
N PRO A 289 -11.33 -0.22 -7.99
CA PRO A 289 -11.58 -0.30 -6.56
C PRO A 289 -10.33 -0.44 -5.68
N GLY A 290 -9.17 -0.84 -6.22
CA GLY A 290 -7.99 -1.33 -5.49
C GLY A 290 -7.37 -0.39 -4.46
N LEU A 291 -6.28 -0.85 -3.84
CA LEU A 291 -5.59 -0.13 -2.76
C LEU A 291 -4.64 0.96 -3.27
N CYS A 292 -3.77 0.68 -4.22
CA CYS A 292 -2.71 1.61 -4.61
C CYS A 292 -3.24 2.88 -5.26
N HIS A 293 -4.07 2.72 -6.28
CA HIS A 293 -4.64 3.81 -7.07
C HIS A 293 -6.10 3.57 -7.38
N GLY A 294 -6.85 3.15 -6.36
CA GLY A 294 -8.27 2.86 -6.41
C GLY A 294 -9.04 3.47 -5.24
N THR A 295 -10.35 3.22 -5.26
CA THR A 295 -11.31 3.80 -4.32
C THR A 295 -11.06 3.36 -2.87
N ALA A 296 -10.78 2.06 -2.65
CA ALA A 296 -10.54 1.51 -1.32
C ALA A 296 -9.29 2.11 -0.66
N GLY A 297 -8.20 2.27 -1.41
CA GLY A 297 -6.99 2.89 -0.87
C GLY A 297 -7.18 4.33 -0.44
N ASN A 298 -7.96 5.11 -1.20
CA ASN A 298 -8.28 6.49 -0.85
C ASN A 298 -9.11 6.61 0.44
N ALA A 299 -9.94 5.62 0.72
CA ALA A 299 -10.82 5.62 1.89
C ALA A 299 -10.05 5.50 3.23
N TYR A 300 -8.84 4.97 3.25
CA TYR A 300 -8.00 4.95 4.46
C TYR A 300 -7.72 6.35 5.01
N ALA A 301 -7.68 7.39 4.16
CA ALA A 301 -7.57 8.76 4.63
C ALA A 301 -8.74 9.16 5.56
N PHE A 302 -9.95 8.69 5.27
CA PHE A 302 -11.11 8.96 6.09
C PHE A 302 -11.07 8.19 7.42
N LEU A 303 -10.59 6.94 7.44
CA LEU A 303 -10.41 6.18 8.67
C LEU A 303 -9.42 6.86 9.61
N VAL A 304 -8.29 7.32 9.08
CA VAL A 304 -7.29 8.08 9.85
C VAL A 304 -7.89 9.38 10.40
N LEU A 305 -8.68 10.11 9.60
CA LEU A 305 -9.32 11.36 10.06
C LEU A 305 -10.41 11.09 11.11
N HIS A 306 -11.19 10.02 10.97
CA HIS A 306 -12.15 9.60 11.99
C HIS A 306 -11.43 9.32 13.32
N ARG A 307 -10.36 8.50 13.32
CA ARG A 307 -9.56 8.22 14.52
C ARG A 307 -9.01 9.50 15.17
N ARG A 308 -8.49 10.43 14.35
CA ARG A 308 -7.85 11.66 14.84
C ARG A 308 -8.84 12.67 15.42
N THR A 309 -10.06 12.71 14.90
CA THR A 309 -11.05 13.75 15.24
C THR A 309 -12.23 13.24 16.08
N GLY A 310 -12.55 11.95 15.99
CA GLY A 310 -13.79 11.39 16.52
C GLY A 310 -15.05 11.88 15.79
N ASP A 311 -14.91 12.52 14.61
CA ASP A 311 -16.03 13.01 13.83
C ASP A 311 -16.56 11.91 12.90
N GLU A 312 -17.80 11.49 13.15
CA GLU A 312 -18.52 10.46 12.39
C GLU A 312 -18.64 10.78 10.89
N LEU A 313 -18.57 12.05 10.52
CA LEU A 313 -18.57 12.45 9.11
C LEU A 313 -17.49 11.72 8.29
N TRP A 314 -16.34 11.49 8.88
CA TRP A 314 -15.24 10.80 8.20
C TRP A 314 -15.51 9.31 8.05
N LEU A 315 -16.13 8.68 9.05
CA LEU A 315 -16.57 7.29 8.96
C LEU A 315 -17.69 7.13 7.90
N ASP A 316 -18.66 8.02 7.85
CA ASP A 316 -19.70 8.03 6.82
C ASP A 316 -19.11 8.14 5.40
N ARG A 317 -18.05 8.93 5.23
CA ARG A 317 -17.31 9.04 3.96
C ARG A 317 -16.57 7.77 3.59
N ALA A 318 -15.96 7.09 4.57
CA ALA A 318 -15.33 5.78 4.36
C ALA A 318 -16.39 4.73 3.96
N HIS A 319 -17.55 4.71 4.60
CA HIS A 319 -18.69 3.86 4.25
C HIS A 319 -19.17 4.08 2.81
N ALA A 320 -19.31 5.34 2.40
CA ALA A 320 -19.74 5.67 1.04
C ALA A 320 -18.73 5.19 -0.02
N PHE A 321 -17.43 5.34 0.24
CA PHE A 321 -16.36 4.84 -0.64
C PHE A 321 -16.32 3.30 -0.67
N ALA A 322 -16.58 2.65 0.47
CA ALA A 322 -16.66 1.19 0.57
C ALA A 322 -17.77 0.62 -0.31
N LEU A 323 -19.00 1.16 -0.21
CA LEU A 323 -20.12 0.74 -1.07
C LEU A 323 -19.82 0.97 -2.56
N HIS A 324 -19.19 2.09 -2.88
CA HIS A 324 -18.79 2.38 -4.25
C HIS A 324 -17.73 1.40 -4.77
N ALA A 325 -16.71 1.06 -3.94
CA ALA A 325 -15.69 0.08 -4.29
C ALA A 325 -16.29 -1.33 -4.51
N ILE A 326 -17.24 -1.75 -3.68
CA ILE A 326 -18.01 -3.00 -3.91
C ILE A 326 -18.67 -2.98 -5.29
N GLY A 327 -19.36 -1.89 -5.62
CA GLY A 327 -20.00 -1.73 -6.93
C GLY A 327 -19.00 -1.73 -8.11
N GLN A 328 -17.79 -1.20 -7.91
CA GLN A 328 -16.71 -1.29 -8.93
C GLN A 328 -16.26 -2.73 -9.12
N VAL A 329 -15.99 -3.49 -8.03
CA VAL A 329 -15.66 -4.92 -8.10
C VAL A 329 -16.73 -5.70 -8.85
N GLU A 330 -18.01 -5.49 -8.51
CA GLU A 330 -19.12 -6.17 -9.17
C GLU A 330 -19.18 -5.88 -10.68
N ARG A 331 -18.96 -4.61 -11.07
CA ARG A 331 -18.95 -4.20 -12.49
C ARG A 331 -17.76 -4.78 -13.26
N GLU A 332 -16.57 -4.75 -12.68
CA GLU A 332 -15.35 -5.29 -13.29
C GLU A 332 -15.45 -6.80 -13.48
N ARG A 333 -15.92 -7.53 -12.46
CA ARG A 333 -16.18 -8.98 -12.54
C ARG A 333 -17.21 -9.32 -13.61
N ALA A 334 -18.29 -8.56 -13.72
CA ALA A 334 -19.29 -8.76 -14.76
C ALA A 334 -18.75 -8.50 -16.18
N ALA A 335 -17.86 -7.53 -16.34
CA ALA A 335 -17.26 -7.17 -17.62
C ALA A 335 -16.19 -8.19 -18.08
N VAL A 336 -15.36 -8.70 -17.17
CA VAL A 336 -14.23 -9.58 -17.48
C VAL A 336 -14.59 -11.07 -17.30
N GLY A 337 -15.61 -11.38 -16.51
CA GLY A 337 -16.05 -12.75 -16.23
C GLY A 337 -15.26 -13.44 -15.11
N ARG A 338 -14.37 -12.72 -14.39
CA ARG A 338 -13.60 -13.19 -13.25
C ARG A 338 -13.15 -12.04 -12.37
N GLY A 339 -12.63 -12.36 -11.16
CA GLY A 339 -12.01 -11.41 -10.25
C GLY A 339 -10.62 -10.97 -10.70
N ARG A 340 -10.09 -9.93 -10.04
CA ARG A 340 -8.71 -9.44 -10.16
C ARG A 340 -7.94 -9.85 -8.92
N TYR A 341 -6.96 -10.75 -9.09
CA TYR A 341 -6.29 -11.44 -8.00
C TYR A 341 -4.91 -10.83 -7.71
N SER A 342 -4.92 -9.66 -7.07
CA SER A 342 -3.72 -8.98 -6.60
C SER A 342 -4.05 -8.16 -5.37
N LEU A 343 -3.08 -7.94 -4.47
CA LEU A 343 -3.32 -7.19 -3.23
C LEU A 343 -3.57 -5.70 -3.50
N PHE A 344 -2.69 -5.06 -4.27
CA PHE A 344 -2.74 -3.60 -4.40
C PHE A 344 -3.69 -3.09 -5.47
N THR A 345 -3.95 -3.88 -6.50
CA THR A 345 -4.81 -3.46 -7.62
C THR A 345 -6.11 -4.24 -7.72
N GLY A 346 -6.22 -5.37 -7.02
CA GLY A 346 -7.30 -6.33 -7.16
C GLY A 346 -8.33 -6.35 -6.04
N ASP A 347 -9.25 -7.31 -6.18
CA ASP A 347 -10.44 -7.44 -5.35
C ASP A 347 -10.10 -7.84 -3.90
N ILE A 348 -9.05 -8.66 -3.70
CA ILE A 348 -8.70 -9.12 -2.35
C ILE A 348 -8.23 -7.97 -1.46
N GLY A 349 -7.60 -6.95 -2.03
CA GLY A 349 -7.27 -5.71 -1.31
C GLY A 349 -8.51 -4.91 -0.91
N VAL A 350 -9.57 -4.96 -1.73
CA VAL A 350 -10.86 -4.35 -1.36
C VAL A 350 -11.50 -5.11 -0.21
N ALA A 351 -11.49 -6.45 -0.23
CA ALA A 351 -12.01 -7.26 0.88
C ALA A 351 -11.26 -6.97 2.19
N LEU A 352 -9.94 -6.81 2.13
CA LEU A 352 -9.13 -6.43 3.29
C LEU A 352 -9.48 -5.03 3.81
N PHE A 353 -9.66 -4.04 2.93
CA PHE A 353 -10.14 -2.71 3.32
C PHE A 353 -11.52 -2.78 4.01
N LEU A 354 -12.47 -3.55 3.45
CA LEU A 354 -13.79 -3.73 4.06
C LEU A 354 -13.69 -4.35 5.46
N ARG A 355 -12.80 -5.32 5.65
CA ARG A 355 -12.56 -5.93 6.97
C ARG A 355 -11.99 -4.91 7.95
N HIS A 356 -10.98 -4.13 7.54
CA HIS A 356 -10.43 -3.05 8.36
C HIS A 356 -11.48 -2.01 8.73
N LEU A 357 -12.34 -1.61 7.80
CA LEU A 357 -13.44 -0.68 8.06
C LEU A 357 -14.40 -1.22 9.12
N LEU A 358 -14.79 -2.51 9.04
CA LEU A 358 -15.69 -3.16 9.99
C LEU A 358 -15.04 -3.31 11.38
N ASP A 359 -13.73 -3.53 11.44
CA ASP A 359 -12.99 -3.69 12.70
C ASP A 359 -12.52 -2.35 13.30
N GLY A 360 -12.73 -1.23 12.58
CA GLY A 360 -12.27 0.10 13.00
C GLY A 360 -10.77 0.28 12.88
N GLU A 361 -10.11 -0.46 11.96
CA GLU A 361 -8.68 -0.43 11.72
C GLU A 361 -8.33 0.58 10.62
N GLU A 362 -7.45 1.54 10.92
CA GLU A 362 -7.04 2.56 9.96
C GLU A 362 -5.67 2.31 9.30
N ARG A 363 -4.97 1.24 9.66
CA ARG A 363 -3.63 0.94 9.13
C ARG A 363 -3.73 0.47 7.69
N PHE A 364 -2.99 1.16 6.81
CA PHE A 364 -2.89 0.72 5.43
C PHE A 364 -2.08 -0.58 5.34
N PRO A 365 -2.57 -1.59 4.59
CA PRO A 365 -1.90 -2.89 4.46
C PRO A 365 -0.41 -2.78 4.12
N THR A 366 0.41 -3.61 4.72
CA THR A 366 1.87 -3.71 4.55
C THR A 366 2.69 -2.49 4.99
N MET A 367 2.05 -1.43 5.48
CA MET A 367 2.77 -0.21 5.92
C MET A 367 3.01 -0.16 7.44
N GLY A 368 2.59 -1.19 8.19
CA GLY A 368 2.75 -1.28 9.64
C GLY A 368 2.05 -0.15 10.44
N PRO A 369 2.20 -0.11 11.76
CA PRO A 369 2.88 -1.09 12.61
C PRO A 369 2.25 -2.49 12.49
N PHE A 370 3.07 -3.51 12.67
CA PHE A 370 2.62 -4.90 12.58
C PHE A 370 2.31 -5.42 13.98
N ASP A 371 1.16 -6.06 14.15
CA ASP A 371 0.81 -6.72 15.39
C ASP A 371 1.45 -8.13 15.46
N PRO A 372 1.76 -8.62 16.69
CA PRO A 372 2.35 -9.94 16.93
C PRO A 372 1.48 -11.10 16.43
#